data_afaee46351083e6a793865d7fd7ff399
#
_entry.id   afaee46351083e6a793865d7fd7ff399
#
_cell.length_a   1.000
_cell.length_b   1.000
_cell.length_c   1.000
_cell.angle_alpha   90.00
_cell.angle_beta   90.00
_cell.angle_gamma   90.00
#
_symmetry.space_group_name_H-M   'P 1'
#
loop_
_entity.id
_entity.type
_entity.pdbx_description
1 polymer ?
#
loop_
_entity_poly.entity_id
_entity_poly.type
_entity_poly.pdbx_seq_one_letter_code
_entity_poly.pdbx_strand_id
1 'polypeptide(L)'
;MPTAGKASWRELLRQGEHLLRRRARPDPCEDAGTDAFLLMQAAGGPDRSHYPLQKNDPCPPTLREKYLALLRRRAAGEPVQYILGEWEFMGLEFKVGPGVLIPRPETEQLAEQAIESLRGRPKCRVLELCGGSGCIAVSVAKALPAADITVLELSPDAMRYLRENIARHGVKNVTAIQGDALCPPPGIAGPYDAILSNPPYIASGELAHLQKEVQKEPVMALDGGGDGLKFYRGFNTIYPKMLAPGGLLLYETGEEQGEAVAALLQKAGLREVRILRDAYGQPRNVLGYAPEKP
;
A
#
# COMPACT_ATOMS: atom_id res chain seq x y z
N MET A 1 -17.08 16.91 -45.49
CA MET A 1 -16.65 16.01 -44.43
C MET A 1 -15.25 16.44 -44.01
N PRO A 2 -15.04 17.03 -42.81
CA PRO A 2 -13.68 17.31 -42.41
C PRO A 2 -12.97 15.96 -42.27
N THR A 3 -11.85 15.82 -42.93
CA THR A 3 -10.91 14.72 -42.78
C THR A 3 -10.63 14.55 -41.30
N ALA A 4 -10.95 13.40 -40.71
CA ALA A 4 -10.63 13.05 -39.34
C ALA A 4 -9.09 13.07 -39.22
N GLY A 5 -8.54 14.26 -38.93
CA GLY A 5 -7.12 14.43 -38.68
C GLY A 5 -6.70 13.46 -37.59
N LYS A 6 -5.61 12.74 -37.81
CA LYS A 6 -5.04 11.85 -36.81
C LYS A 6 -4.66 12.71 -35.60
N ALA A 7 -5.40 12.59 -34.48
CA ALA A 7 -5.12 13.35 -33.29
C ALA A 7 -3.67 13.07 -32.82
N SER A 8 -2.95 14.10 -32.46
CA SER A 8 -1.61 13.99 -31.88
C SER A 8 -1.67 13.47 -30.43
N TRP A 9 -0.55 12.97 -29.92
CA TRP A 9 -0.45 12.57 -28.50
C TRP A 9 -0.77 13.71 -27.54
N ARG A 10 -0.38 14.95 -27.88
CA ARG A 10 -0.71 16.16 -27.11
C ARG A 10 -2.22 16.40 -27.03
N GLU A 11 -2.91 16.30 -28.15
CA GLU A 11 -4.36 16.50 -28.22
C GLU A 11 -5.10 15.43 -27.41
N LEU A 12 -4.69 14.17 -27.53
CA LEU A 12 -5.27 13.06 -26.78
C LEU A 12 -5.04 13.22 -25.27
N LEU A 13 -3.83 13.59 -24.85
CA LEU A 13 -3.53 13.82 -23.44
C LEU A 13 -4.42 14.94 -22.88
N ARG A 14 -4.55 16.07 -23.58
CA ARG A 14 -5.44 17.16 -23.16
C ARG A 14 -6.91 16.74 -23.08
N GLN A 15 -7.37 15.93 -24.04
CA GLN A 15 -8.73 15.38 -24.03
C GLN A 15 -8.93 14.46 -22.83
N GLY A 16 -7.96 13.60 -22.53
CA GLY A 16 -7.99 12.70 -21.37
C GLY A 16 -8.04 13.46 -20.05
N GLU A 17 -7.12 14.41 -19.87
CA GLU A 17 -7.08 15.27 -18.69
C GLU A 17 -8.41 16.04 -18.49
N HIS A 18 -8.94 16.63 -19.55
CA HIS A 18 -10.21 17.32 -19.50
C HIS A 18 -11.39 16.40 -19.16
N LEU A 19 -11.41 15.18 -19.70
CA LEU A 19 -12.42 14.17 -19.39
C LEU A 19 -12.38 13.79 -17.89
N LEU A 20 -11.19 13.53 -17.35
CA LEU A 20 -11.03 13.14 -15.96
C LEU A 20 -11.40 14.27 -15.00
N ARG A 21 -10.97 15.51 -15.28
CA ARG A 21 -11.34 16.70 -14.49
C ARG A 21 -12.86 16.99 -14.45
N ARG A 22 -13.58 16.74 -15.54
CA ARG A 22 -15.03 17.01 -15.60
C ARG A 22 -15.89 15.99 -14.87
N ARG A 23 -15.48 14.73 -14.85
CA ARG A 23 -16.25 13.65 -14.20
C ARG A 23 -16.03 13.56 -12.69
N ALA A 24 -15.00 14.17 -12.21
CA ALA A 24 -14.60 14.15 -10.82
C ALA A 24 -15.40 15.10 -9.91
N ARG A 25 -16.60 15.54 -10.27
CA ARG A 25 -17.47 16.28 -9.35
C ARG A 25 -18.45 15.31 -8.66
N PRO A 26 -18.48 15.22 -7.32
CA PRO A 26 -17.83 16.08 -6.32
C PRO A 26 -16.41 15.70 -5.92
N ASP A 27 -15.89 14.54 -6.32
CA ASP A 27 -14.51 14.10 -6.07
C ASP A 27 -13.64 14.38 -7.31
N PRO A 28 -12.92 15.50 -7.37
CA PRO A 28 -11.96 15.71 -8.44
C PRO A 28 -10.86 14.63 -8.35
N CYS A 29 -10.57 13.98 -9.47
CA CYS A 29 -9.33 13.23 -9.63
C CYS A 29 -8.19 14.22 -9.35
N GLU A 30 -7.54 14.08 -8.18
CA GLU A 30 -6.58 15.06 -7.68
C GLU A 30 -5.41 15.25 -8.65
N ASP A 31 -5.12 14.22 -9.46
CA ASP A 31 -4.07 14.28 -10.47
C ASP A 31 -4.52 13.76 -11.85
N ALA A 32 -5.58 14.40 -12.38
CA ALA A 32 -6.11 14.07 -13.71
C ALA A 32 -5.06 14.11 -14.83
N GLY A 33 -4.04 14.97 -14.70
CA GLY A 33 -2.95 15.07 -15.66
C GLY A 33 -2.02 13.86 -15.60
N THR A 34 -1.59 13.48 -14.42
CA THR A 34 -0.76 12.28 -14.21
C THR A 34 -1.50 11.03 -14.60
N ASP A 35 -2.76 10.86 -14.18
CA ASP A 35 -3.56 9.70 -14.55
C ASP A 35 -3.73 9.59 -16.07
N ALA A 36 -4.09 10.68 -16.73
CA ALA A 36 -4.21 10.69 -18.19
C ALA A 36 -2.89 10.31 -18.89
N PHE A 37 -1.76 10.77 -18.35
CA PHE A 37 -0.44 10.46 -18.89
C PHE A 37 -0.07 8.99 -18.68
N LEU A 38 -0.25 8.45 -17.49
CA LEU A 38 0.01 7.03 -17.18
C LEU A 38 -0.82 6.10 -18.05
N LEU A 39 -2.11 6.43 -18.24
CA LEU A 39 -3.01 5.66 -19.10
C LEU A 39 -2.59 5.76 -20.59
N MET A 40 -2.05 6.90 -21.01
CA MET A 40 -1.49 7.06 -22.36
C MET A 40 -0.29 6.15 -22.57
N GLN A 41 0.64 6.10 -21.61
CA GLN A 41 1.78 5.17 -21.64
C GLN A 41 1.31 3.71 -21.67
N ALA A 42 0.37 3.32 -20.81
CA ALA A 42 -0.19 1.97 -20.78
C ALA A 42 -0.90 1.57 -22.07
N ALA A 43 -1.41 2.54 -22.81
CA ALA A 43 -1.95 2.32 -24.14
C ALA A 43 -0.87 2.05 -25.21
N GLY A 44 0.40 2.32 -24.91
CA GLY A 44 1.53 2.23 -25.85
C GLY A 44 1.98 3.58 -26.41
N GLY A 45 1.58 4.68 -25.76
CA GLY A 45 2.06 6.02 -26.07
C GLY A 45 3.46 6.29 -25.51
N PRO A 46 4.03 7.48 -25.85
CA PRO A 46 5.37 7.85 -25.40
C PRO A 46 5.46 7.97 -23.88
N ASP A 47 6.57 7.50 -23.31
CA ASP A 47 6.92 7.73 -21.91
C ASP A 47 7.33 9.19 -21.65
N ARG A 48 7.60 9.53 -20.37
CA ARG A 48 7.95 10.90 -19.97
C ARG A 48 9.20 11.43 -20.67
N SER A 49 10.18 10.57 -20.96
CA SER A 49 11.43 10.98 -21.62
C SER A 49 11.25 11.23 -23.13
N HIS A 50 10.42 10.46 -23.80
CA HIS A 50 10.15 10.56 -25.23
C HIS A 50 9.01 11.53 -25.57
N TYR A 51 8.10 11.78 -24.63
CA TYR A 51 6.94 12.64 -24.86
C TYR A 51 7.29 14.05 -25.43
N PRO A 52 8.31 14.76 -24.92
CA PRO A 52 8.66 16.08 -25.48
C PRO A 52 8.99 16.07 -26.96
N LEU A 53 9.55 14.98 -27.45
CA LEU A 53 9.92 14.78 -28.85
C LEU A 53 8.73 14.34 -29.71
N GLN A 54 7.88 13.45 -29.18
CA GLN A 54 6.82 12.74 -29.93
C GLN A 54 5.42 13.35 -29.75
N LYS A 55 5.24 14.32 -28.85
CA LYS A 55 3.91 14.88 -28.50
C LYS A 55 3.07 15.40 -29.67
N ASN A 56 3.72 15.81 -30.76
CA ASN A 56 3.08 16.33 -31.98
C ASN A 56 2.85 15.24 -33.04
N ASP A 57 3.40 14.03 -32.81
CA ASP A 57 3.22 12.91 -33.76
C ASP A 57 1.77 12.40 -33.74
N PRO A 58 1.25 11.93 -34.86
CA PRO A 58 -0.09 11.38 -34.89
C PRO A 58 -0.16 10.06 -34.14
N CYS A 59 -1.16 9.94 -33.24
CA CYS A 59 -1.40 8.69 -32.56
C CYS A 59 -2.01 7.63 -33.51
N PRO A 60 -1.50 6.40 -33.52
CA PRO A 60 -2.10 5.29 -34.26
C PRO A 60 -3.55 5.04 -33.78
N PRO A 61 -4.50 4.76 -34.68
CA PRO A 61 -5.90 4.55 -34.33
C PRO A 61 -6.12 3.48 -33.25
N THR A 62 -5.40 2.37 -33.34
CA THR A 62 -5.47 1.25 -32.39
C THR A 62 -5.04 1.66 -30.96
N LEU A 63 -3.98 2.45 -30.86
CA LEU A 63 -3.50 2.96 -29.56
C LEU A 63 -4.45 4.02 -28.99
N ARG A 64 -5.04 4.86 -29.87
CA ARG A 64 -6.08 5.81 -29.48
C ARG A 64 -7.29 5.10 -28.88
N GLU A 65 -7.79 4.04 -29.52
CA GLU A 65 -8.92 3.26 -29.01
C GLU A 65 -8.62 2.66 -27.64
N LYS A 66 -7.43 2.05 -27.49
CA LYS A 66 -6.96 1.51 -26.23
C LYS A 66 -6.92 2.60 -25.14
N TYR A 67 -6.32 3.74 -25.43
CA TYR A 67 -6.27 4.88 -24.51
C TYR A 67 -7.65 5.33 -24.07
N LEU A 68 -8.57 5.53 -25.01
CA LEU A 68 -9.94 5.94 -24.69
C LEU A 68 -10.69 4.90 -23.86
N ALA A 69 -10.42 3.61 -24.04
CA ALA A 69 -10.98 2.55 -23.21
C ALA A 69 -10.48 2.64 -21.77
N LEU A 70 -9.17 2.84 -21.56
CA LEU A 70 -8.58 3.02 -20.22
C LEU A 70 -9.12 4.29 -19.54
N LEU A 71 -9.24 5.40 -20.26
CA LEU A 71 -9.84 6.63 -19.75
C LEU A 71 -11.29 6.45 -19.29
N ARG A 72 -12.11 5.66 -20.01
CA ARG A 72 -13.48 5.38 -19.58
C ARG A 72 -13.53 4.62 -18.27
N ARG A 73 -12.65 3.63 -18.07
CA ARG A 73 -12.52 2.91 -16.80
C ARG A 73 -12.19 3.87 -15.67
N ARG A 74 -11.16 4.70 -15.86
CA ARG A 74 -10.74 5.69 -14.86
C ARG A 74 -11.85 6.71 -14.58
N ALA A 75 -12.52 7.21 -15.60
CA ALA A 75 -13.65 8.12 -15.48
C ALA A 75 -14.88 7.48 -14.80
N ALA A 76 -14.99 6.16 -14.75
CA ALA A 76 -16.00 5.43 -13.98
C ALA A 76 -15.60 5.24 -12.49
N GLY A 77 -14.45 5.78 -12.05
CA GLY A 77 -13.97 5.73 -10.68
C GLY A 77 -13.10 4.50 -10.38
N GLU A 78 -12.62 3.78 -11.40
CA GLU A 78 -11.66 2.70 -11.17
C GLU A 78 -10.29 3.32 -10.84
N PRO A 79 -9.59 2.87 -9.77
CA PRO A 79 -8.25 3.35 -9.45
C PRO A 79 -7.30 3.18 -10.62
N VAL A 80 -6.47 4.19 -10.90
CA VAL A 80 -5.50 4.13 -12.00
C VAL A 80 -4.55 2.94 -11.81
N GLN A 81 -4.17 2.63 -10.59
CA GLN A 81 -3.31 1.51 -10.22
C GLN A 81 -3.92 0.16 -10.63
N TYR A 82 -5.23 -0.01 -10.42
CA TYR A 82 -5.93 -1.23 -10.85
C TYR A 82 -6.04 -1.32 -12.37
N ILE A 83 -6.15 -0.18 -13.05
CA ILE A 83 -6.17 -0.13 -14.51
C ILE A 83 -4.82 -0.52 -15.09
N LEU A 84 -3.73 -0.08 -14.45
CA LEU A 84 -2.35 -0.40 -14.83
C LEU A 84 -1.98 -1.84 -14.45
N GLY A 85 -2.54 -2.37 -13.36
CA GLY A 85 -2.26 -3.70 -12.84
C GLY A 85 -0.99 -3.80 -12.00
N GLU A 86 -0.29 -2.68 -11.83
CA GLU A 86 0.93 -2.59 -11.03
C GLU A 86 1.13 -1.18 -10.47
N TRP A 87 1.85 -1.09 -9.35
CA TRP A 87 2.18 0.17 -8.70
C TRP A 87 3.54 0.11 -8.02
N GLU A 88 4.20 1.25 -7.99
CA GLU A 88 5.52 1.38 -7.37
C GLU A 88 5.41 1.59 -5.86
N PHE A 89 6.33 0.99 -5.09
CA PHE A 89 6.53 1.19 -3.66
C PHE A 89 8.02 0.95 -3.34
N MET A 90 8.68 1.92 -2.72
CA MET A 90 10.13 1.88 -2.40
C MET A 90 11.03 1.54 -3.62
N GLY A 91 10.71 2.08 -4.80
CA GLY A 91 11.45 1.82 -6.04
C GLY A 91 11.24 0.42 -6.63
N LEU A 92 10.29 -0.37 -6.12
CA LEU A 92 9.93 -1.70 -6.60
C LEU A 92 8.52 -1.70 -7.18
N GLU A 93 8.30 -2.41 -8.29
CA GLU A 93 6.98 -2.53 -8.90
C GLU A 93 6.20 -3.72 -8.32
N PHE A 94 5.03 -3.48 -7.75
CA PHE A 94 4.13 -4.48 -7.19
C PHE A 94 2.91 -4.69 -8.04
N LYS A 95 2.53 -5.94 -8.28
CA LYS A 95 1.24 -6.29 -8.86
C LYS A 95 0.13 -5.92 -7.90
N VAL A 96 -0.87 -5.21 -8.44
CA VAL A 96 -2.08 -4.80 -7.71
C VAL A 96 -3.31 -4.94 -8.61
N GLY A 97 -4.48 -4.96 -8.00
CA GLY A 97 -5.74 -5.05 -8.72
C GLY A 97 -6.90 -5.27 -7.74
N PRO A 98 -8.14 -5.47 -8.22
CA PRO A 98 -9.28 -5.69 -7.37
C PRO A 98 -9.03 -6.80 -6.33
N GLY A 99 -9.35 -6.51 -5.06
CA GLY A 99 -9.17 -7.45 -3.96
C GLY A 99 -7.92 -7.26 -3.11
N VAL A 100 -7.05 -6.29 -3.42
CA VAL A 100 -5.89 -5.94 -2.59
C VAL A 100 -5.80 -4.42 -2.39
N LEU A 101 -5.36 -3.98 -1.21
CA LEU A 101 -5.06 -2.57 -0.94
C LEU A 101 -3.92 -2.10 -1.85
N ILE A 102 -4.09 -0.93 -2.46
CA ILE A 102 -3.05 -0.28 -3.25
C ILE A 102 -1.97 0.24 -2.29
N PRO A 103 -0.68 -0.07 -2.48
CA PRO A 103 0.40 0.48 -1.66
C PRO A 103 0.36 2.01 -1.62
N ARG A 104 0.50 2.59 -0.42
CA ARG A 104 0.50 4.04 -0.20
C ARG A 104 1.91 4.55 0.03
N PRO A 105 2.26 5.75 -0.46
CA PRO A 105 3.58 6.36 -0.19
C PRO A 105 3.86 6.52 1.32
N GLU A 106 2.83 6.81 2.12
CA GLU A 106 2.95 6.97 3.57
C GLU A 106 3.41 5.69 4.27
N THR A 107 3.04 4.53 3.72
CA THR A 107 3.44 3.21 4.22
C THR A 107 4.94 2.91 4.03
N GLU A 108 5.62 3.63 3.11
CA GLU A 108 7.08 3.49 2.93
C GLU A 108 7.84 3.82 4.21
N GLN A 109 7.38 4.81 4.98
CA GLN A 109 7.98 5.17 6.26
C GLN A 109 7.98 4.00 7.26
N LEU A 110 6.91 3.18 7.25
CA LEU A 110 6.85 1.97 8.10
C LEU A 110 7.94 0.98 7.71
N ALA A 111 8.09 0.70 6.42
CA ALA A 111 9.11 -0.22 5.93
C ALA A 111 10.53 0.31 6.18
N GLU A 112 10.78 1.59 5.93
CA GLU A 112 12.06 2.25 6.20
C GLU A 112 12.44 2.18 7.68
N GLN A 113 11.49 2.48 8.59
CA GLN A 113 11.70 2.42 10.03
C GLN A 113 12.02 1.00 10.50
N ALA A 114 11.35 -0.02 9.93
CA ALA A 114 11.65 -1.41 10.22
C ALA A 114 13.06 -1.80 9.75
N ILE A 115 13.44 -1.44 8.53
CA ILE A 115 14.77 -1.68 7.96
C ILE A 115 15.85 -1.04 8.82
N GLU A 116 15.66 0.24 9.20
CA GLU A 116 16.64 0.98 10.01
C GLU A 116 16.81 0.34 11.41
N SER A 117 15.70 -0.02 12.07
CA SER A 117 15.73 -0.64 13.40
C SER A 117 16.38 -2.03 13.42
N LEU A 118 16.35 -2.73 12.30
CA LEU A 118 16.92 -4.08 12.15
C LEU A 118 18.31 -4.09 11.49
N ARG A 119 18.78 -2.93 11.02
CA ARG A 119 20.07 -2.81 10.35
C ARG A 119 21.22 -3.28 11.26
N GLY A 120 22.11 -4.08 10.70
CA GLY A 120 23.25 -4.63 11.44
C GLY A 120 22.94 -5.87 12.28
N ARG A 121 21.69 -6.32 12.38
CA ARG A 121 21.36 -7.61 12.96
C ARG A 121 21.64 -8.72 11.94
N PRO A 122 22.51 -9.69 12.24
CA PRO A 122 22.96 -10.69 11.25
C PRO A 122 21.84 -11.66 10.83
N LYS A 123 20.89 -11.90 11.72
CA LYS A 123 19.66 -12.67 11.47
C LYS A 123 18.56 -12.09 12.34
N CYS A 124 17.43 -11.78 11.74
CA CYS A 124 16.26 -11.31 12.45
C CYS A 124 15.01 -12.01 11.93
N ARG A 125 14.06 -12.22 12.82
CA ARG A 125 12.73 -12.76 12.50
C ARG A 125 11.72 -11.63 12.52
N VAL A 126 11.02 -11.45 11.43
CA VAL A 126 10.02 -10.40 11.24
C VAL A 126 8.66 -11.04 10.98
N LEU A 127 7.63 -10.50 11.62
CA LEU A 127 6.24 -10.85 11.33
C LEU A 127 5.53 -9.62 10.79
N GLU A 128 4.96 -9.72 9.60
CA GLU A 128 4.03 -8.72 9.08
C GLU A 128 2.60 -9.22 9.22
N LEU A 129 1.72 -8.39 9.77
CA LEU A 129 0.29 -8.64 9.90
C LEU A 129 -0.48 -7.83 8.87
N CYS A 130 -1.51 -8.39 8.28
CA CYS A 130 -2.31 -7.76 7.23
C CYS A 130 -1.46 -7.42 6.00
N GLY A 131 -0.77 -8.42 5.44
CA GLY A 131 0.28 -8.23 4.43
C GLY A 131 -0.15 -7.64 3.10
N GLY A 132 -1.44 -7.72 2.74
CA GLY A 132 -1.97 -7.13 1.51
C GLY A 132 -1.23 -7.59 0.24
N SER A 133 -0.64 -6.65 -0.49
CA SER A 133 0.17 -6.93 -1.68
C SER A 133 1.57 -7.50 -1.36
N GLY A 134 1.99 -7.45 -0.10
CA GLY A 134 3.34 -7.82 0.34
C GLY A 134 4.38 -6.72 0.13
N CYS A 135 3.97 -5.49 -0.14
CA CYS A 135 4.91 -4.40 -0.44
C CYS A 135 5.88 -4.13 0.72
N ILE A 136 5.43 -4.19 1.98
CA ILE A 136 6.29 -4.01 3.15
C ILE A 136 7.26 -5.19 3.27
N ALA A 137 6.75 -6.43 3.34
CA ALA A 137 7.59 -7.62 3.53
C ALA A 137 8.64 -7.79 2.44
N VAL A 138 8.25 -7.61 1.17
CA VAL A 138 9.18 -7.75 0.04
C VAL A 138 10.24 -6.66 0.06
N SER A 139 9.89 -5.41 0.37
CA SER A 139 10.85 -4.31 0.49
C SER A 139 11.84 -4.53 1.65
N VAL A 140 11.33 -4.95 2.82
CA VAL A 140 12.17 -5.34 3.96
C VAL A 140 13.07 -6.53 3.60
N ALA A 141 12.55 -7.55 2.91
CA ALA A 141 13.31 -8.71 2.48
C ALA A 141 14.46 -8.38 1.52
N LYS A 142 14.22 -7.44 0.61
CA LYS A 142 15.25 -6.93 -0.31
C LYS A 142 16.36 -6.18 0.41
N ALA A 143 16.00 -5.36 1.39
CA ALA A 143 16.94 -4.56 2.17
C ALA A 143 17.71 -5.42 3.20
N LEU A 144 17.07 -6.48 3.72
CA LEU A 144 17.60 -7.36 4.75
C LEU A 144 17.58 -8.84 4.28
N PRO A 145 18.46 -9.26 3.38
CA PRO A 145 18.41 -10.60 2.78
C PRO A 145 18.61 -11.77 3.76
N ALA A 146 19.16 -11.50 4.95
CA ALA A 146 19.36 -12.50 6.01
C ALA A 146 18.19 -12.57 7.01
N ALA A 147 17.20 -11.68 6.90
CA ALA A 147 16.00 -11.73 7.73
C ALA A 147 15.11 -12.92 7.32
N ASP A 148 14.41 -13.49 8.29
CA ASP A 148 13.31 -14.47 8.07
C ASP A 148 11.98 -13.77 8.29
N ILE A 149 11.22 -13.58 7.23
CA ILE A 149 10.00 -12.78 7.25
C ILE A 149 8.79 -13.66 7.06
N THR A 150 7.89 -13.63 8.02
CA THR A 150 6.57 -14.27 7.92
C THR A 150 5.52 -13.19 7.68
N VAL A 151 4.64 -13.42 6.72
CA VAL A 151 3.52 -12.52 6.41
C VAL A 151 2.20 -13.23 6.65
N LEU A 152 1.34 -12.63 7.45
CA LEU A 152 0.00 -13.13 7.73
C LEU A 152 -1.03 -12.27 7.00
N GLU A 153 -1.81 -12.91 6.13
CA GLU A 153 -2.86 -12.25 5.35
C GLU A 153 -4.14 -13.09 5.37
N LEU A 154 -5.29 -12.42 5.60
CA LEU A 154 -6.58 -13.09 5.71
C LEU A 154 -7.22 -13.32 4.34
N SER A 155 -7.16 -12.32 3.46
CA SER A 155 -7.85 -12.33 2.17
C SER A 155 -7.21 -13.30 1.18
N PRO A 156 -7.94 -14.26 0.62
CA PRO A 156 -7.40 -15.12 -0.45
C PRO A 156 -7.04 -14.33 -1.72
N ASP A 157 -7.75 -13.22 -2.00
CA ASP A 157 -7.44 -12.37 -3.15
C ASP A 157 -6.13 -11.62 -2.94
N ALA A 158 -5.92 -11.01 -1.77
CA ALA A 158 -4.65 -10.36 -1.43
C ALA A 158 -3.50 -11.36 -1.39
N MET A 159 -3.71 -12.57 -0.84
CA MET A 159 -2.72 -13.66 -0.84
C MET A 159 -2.24 -14.04 -2.25
N ARG A 160 -3.09 -13.95 -3.25
CA ARG A 160 -2.68 -14.16 -4.65
C ARG A 160 -1.65 -13.11 -5.08
N TYR A 161 -1.93 -11.83 -4.86
CA TYR A 161 -0.99 -10.75 -5.17
C TYR A 161 0.30 -10.85 -4.35
N LEU A 162 0.21 -11.13 -3.06
CA LEU A 162 1.36 -11.34 -2.18
C LEU A 162 2.31 -12.41 -2.73
N ARG A 163 1.78 -13.58 -3.11
CA ARG A 163 2.58 -14.67 -3.69
C ARG A 163 3.18 -14.30 -5.04
N GLU A 164 2.41 -13.64 -5.92
CA GLU A 164 2.89 -13.16 -7.20
C GLU A 164 4.03 -12.15 -7.03
N ASN A 165 3.93 -11.23 -6.06
CA ASN A 165 4.96 -10.23 -5.78
C ASN A 165 6.22 -10.85 -5.15
N ILE A 166 6.08 -11.79 -4.23
CA ILE A 166 7.22 -12.58 -3.70
C ILE A 166 7.98 -13.24 -4.85
N ALA A 167 7.26 -13.90 -5.76
CA ALA A 167 7.85 -14.57 -6.91
C ALA A 167 8.48 -13.57 -7.91
N ARG A 168 7.79 -12.47 -8.22
CA ARG A 168 8.25 -11.41 -9.12
C ARG A 168 9.59 -10.84 -8.67
N HIS A 169 9.74 -10.57 -7.38
CA HIS A 169 10.94 -9.99 -6.81
C HIS A 169 12.02 -11.02 -6.43
N GLY A 170 11.71 -12.31 -6.56
CA GLY A 170 12.68 -13.40 -6.31
C GLY A 170 13.18 -13.46 -4.87
N VAL A 171 12.41 -12.93 -3.89
CA VAL A 171 12.78 -13.02 -2.48
C VAL A 171 12.51 -14.43 -1.96
N LYS A 172 13.49 -15.03 -1.28
CA LYS A 172 13.42 -16.41 -0.78
C LYS A 172 13.22 -16.48 0.73
N ASN A 173 13.28 -15.35 1.38
CA ASN A 173 13.24 -15.18 2.82
C ASN A 173 11.89 -14.63 3.31
N VAL A 174 10.84 -14.75 2.48
CA VAL A 174 9.45 -14.38 2.82
C VAL A 174 8.56 -15.60 2.75
N THR A 175 7.86 -15.89 3.84
CA THR A 175 6.86 -16.96 3.95
C THR A 175 5.48 -16.35 4.13
N ALA A 176 4.58 -16.57 3.18
CA ALA A 176 3.20 -16.09 3.23
C ALA A 176 2.25 -17.16 3.81
N ILE A 177 1.56 -16.82 4.88
CA ILE A 177 0.59 -17.67 5.58
C ILE A 177 -0.79 -17.02 5.50
N GLN A 178 -1.78 -17.78 5.07
CA GLN A 178 -3.16 -17.31 5.09
C GLN A 178 -3.78 -17.55 6.47
N GLY A 179 -4.30 -16.49 7.10
CA GLY A 179 -4.92 -16.59 8.41
C GLY A 179 -5.35 -15.25 8.97
N ASP A 180 -6.16 -15.33 10.03
CA ASP A 180 -6.65 -14.14 10.74
C ASP A 180 -5.61 -13.65 11.77
N ALA A 181 -5.18 -12.40 11.62
CA ALA A 181 -4.25 -11.78 12.56
C ALA A 181 -4.87 -11.55 13.96
N LEU A 182 -6.20 -11.54 14.09
CA LEU A 182 -6.87 -11.50 15.40
C LEU A 182 -7.01 -12.88 16.05
N CYS A 183 -6.79 -13.96 15.26
CA CYS A 183 -6.77 -15.34 15.74
C CYS A 183 -5.67 -16.12 15.00
N PRO A 184 -4.37 -15.82 15.30
CA PRO A 184 -3.26 -16.35 14.51
C PRO A 184 -3.23 -17.88 14.52
N PRO A 185 -2.94 -18.49 13.36
CA PRO A 185 -2.83 -19.94 13.26
C PRO A 185 -1.63 -20.47 14.07
N PRO A 186 -1.61 -21.76 14.47
CA PRO A 186 -0.57 -22.36 15.33
C PRO A 186 0.87 -22.19 14.83
N GLY A 187 1.09 -21.97 13.54
CA GLY A 187 2.42 -21.75 12.96
C GLY A 187 3.01 -20.36 13.25
N ILE A 188 2.22 -19.42 13.79
CA ILE A 188 2.68 -18.09 14.16
C ILE A 188 3.15 -18.14 15.62
N ALA A 189 4.46 -18.30 15.82
CA ALA A 189 5.07 -18.39 17.15
C ALA A 189 6.37 -17.57 17.21
N GLY A 190 6.47 -16.73 18.27
CA GLY A 190 7.68 -15.93 18.54
C GLY A 190 8.90 -16.77 18.97
N PRO A 191 10.01 -16.14 19.35
CA PRO A 191 10.14 -14.68 19.40
C PRO A 191 10.41 -14.04 18.04
N TYR A 192 9.92 -12.82 17.83
CA TYR A 192 10.17 -11.98 16.68
C TYR A 192 10.99 -10.74 17.07
N ASP A 193 11.95 -10.35 16.24
CA ASP A 193 12.74 -9.13 16.39
C ASP A 193 11.95 -7.88 16.00
N ALA A 194 11.01 -8.05 15.07
CA ALA A 194 10.05 -7.00 14.75
C ALA A 194 8.68 -7.59 14.36
N ILE A 195 7.62 -6.88 14.74
CA ILE A 195 6.25 -7.14 14.29
C ILE A 195 5.71 -5.85 13.66
N LEU A 196 5.29 -5.94 12.42
CA LEU A 196 4.90 -4.81 11.58
C LEU A 196 3.43 -4.95 11.16
N SER A 197 2.70 -3.86 11.04
CA SER A 197 1.39 -3.89 10.41
C SER A 197 0.96 -2.53 9.89
N ASN A 198 0.37 -2.53 8.69
CA ASN A 198 -0.59 -1.52 8.26
C ASN A 198 -1.99 -2.16 8.31
N PRO A 199 -2.67 -2.15 9.47
CA PRO A 199 -3.96 -2.80 9.61
C PRO A 199 -5.09 -1.89 9.11
N PRO A 200 -6.28 -2.42 8.85
CA PRO A 200 -7.47 -1.60 8.61
C PRO A 200 -7.74 -0.67 9.81
N TYR A 201 -7.82 0.64 9.54
CA TYR A 201 -7.94 1.65 10.61
C TYR A 201 -9.06 2.69 10.38
N ILE A 202 -9.80 2.61 9.30
CA ILE A 202 -10.90 3.55 9.02
C ILE A 202 -12.12 3.16 9.86
N ALA A 203 -12.74 4.13 10.52
CA ALA A 203 -13.96 3.87 11.26
C ALA A 203 -15.09 3.44 10.32
N SER A 204 -15.86 2.40 10.69
CA SER A 204 -16.90 1.82 9.82
C SER A 204 -17.90 2.87 9.30
N GLY A 205 -18.19 3.91 10.10
CA GLY A 205 -19.09 5.00 9.70
C GLY A 205 -18.53 5.94 8.63
N GLU A 206 -17.21 5.94 8.42
CA GLU A 206 -16.52 6.80 7.45
C GLU A 206 -16.39 6.17 6.06
N LEU A 207 -16.54 4.85 5.95
CA LEU A 207 -16.32 4.11 4.71
C LEU A 207 -17.15 4.62 3.53
N ALA A 208 -18.40 5.02 3.79
CA ALA A 208 -19.29 5.55 2.75
C ALA A 208 -18.90 6.95 2.26
N HIS A 209 -18.05 7.65 3.01
CA HIS A 209 -17.61 9.02 2.72
C HIS A 209 -16.22 9.09 2.07
N LEU A 210 -15.55 7.94 1.93
CA LEU A 210 -14.25 7.85 1.27
C LEU A 210 -14.34 8.25 -0.21
N GLN A 211 -13.20 8.64 -0.76
CA GLN A 211 -13.08 8.89 -2.21
C GLN A 211 -13.56 7.67 -3.01
N LYS A 212 -14.16 7.90 -4.16
CA LYS A 212 -14.77 6.83 -4.99
C LYS A 212 -13.79 5.74 -5.40
N GLU A 213 -12.54 6.11 -5.61
CA GLU A 213 -11.48 5.16 -5.91
C GLU A 213 -11.21 4.25 -4.71
N VAL A 214 -11.09 4.82 -3.50
CA VAL A 214 -10.88 4.06 -2.26
C VAL A 214 -12.05 3.12 -1.97
N GLN A 215 -13.28 3.53 -2.31
CA GLN A 215 -14.47 2.66 -2.20
C GLN A 215 -14.44 1.45 -3.16
N LYS A 216 -13.53 1.43 -4.16
CA LYS A 216 -13.30 0.27 -5.03
C LYS A 216 -12.28 -0.71 -4.46
N GLU A 217 -11.55 -0.32 -3.44
CA GLU A 217 -10.65 -1.19 -2.71
C GLU A 217 -11.42 -2.10 -1.74
N PRO A 218 -10.86 -3.24 -1.30
CA PRO A 218 -11.58 -4.17 -0.47
C PRO A 218 -11.92 -3.55 0.90
N VAL A 219 -13.19 -3.54 1.27
CA VAL A 219 -13.67 -3.02 2.57
C VAL A 219 -12.92 -3.67 3.74
N MET A 220 -12.60 -4.96 3.62
CA MET A 220 -11.82 -5.71 4.61
C MET A 220 -10.45 -5.09 4.90
N ALA A 221 -9.83 -4.42 3.91
CA ALA A 221 -8.54 -3.78 4.07
C ALA A 221 -8.64 -2.34 4.61
N LEU A 222 -9.86 -1.82 4.77
CA LEU A 222 -10.12 -0.45 5.20
C LEU A 222 -10.80 -0.37 6.57
N ASP A 223 -11.75 -1.27 6.85
CA ASP A 223 -12.64 -1.21 8.01
C ASP A 223 -11.93 -1.61 9.32
N GLY A 224 -11.57 -0.62 10.11
CA GLY A 224 -10.99 -0.76 11.44
C GLY A 224 -12.02 -0.93 12.58
N GLY A 225 -13.31 -1.12 12.27
CA GLY A 225 -14.39 -1.20 13.24
C GLY A 225 -14.96 0.16 13.64
N GLY A 226 -15.82 0.18 14.65
CA GLY A 226 -16.63 1.37 15.01
C GLY A 226 -15.84 2.66 15.24
N ASP A 227 -14.64 2.59 15.78
CA ASP A 227 -13.73 3.71 16.05
C ASP A 227 -12.34 3.57 15.39
N GLY A 228 -12.20 2.63 14.45
CA GLY A 228 -10.96 2.39 13.73
C GLY A 228 -9.85 1.70 14.54
N LEU A 229 -10.07 1.36 15.81
CA LEU A 229 -9.04 0.83 16.70
C LEU A 229 -9.15 -0.68 16.99
N LYS A 230 -10.03 -1.38 16.29
CA LYS A 230 -10.30 -2.82 16.50
C LYS A 230 -9.02 -3.67 16.44
N PHE A 231 -8.23 -3.50 15.39
CA PHE A 231 -7.02 -4.29 15.18
C PHE A 231 -5.94 -3.97 16.20
N TYR A 232 -5.69 -2.71 16.50
CA TYR A 232 -4.69 -2.32 17.51
C TYR A 232 -5.02 -2.91 18.89
N ARG A 233 -6.30 -2.90 19.32
CA ARG A 233 -6.71 -3.53 20.58
C ARG A 233 -6.45 -5.03 20.57
N GLY A 234 -6.86 -5.73 19.50
CA GLY A 234 -6.62 -7.16 19.36
C GLY A 234 -5.14 -7.50 19.33
N PHE A 235 -4.38 -6.82 18.49
CA PHE A 235 -2.95 -7.06 18.33
C PHE A 235 -2.16 -6.84 19.61
N ASN A 236 -2.48 -5.80 20.38
CA ASN A 236 -1.80 -5.51 21.64
C ASN A 236 -2.10 -6.52 22.75
N THR A 237 -3.09 -7.40 22.61
CA THR A 237 -3.31 -8.53 23.52
C THR A 237 -2.53 -9.78 23.11
N ILE A 238 -2.18 -9.91 21.83
CA ILE A 238 -1.62 -11.12 21.24
C ILE A 238 -0.10 -11.01 21.06
N TYR A 239 0.37 -9.97 20.37
CA TYR A 239 1.69 -9.90 19.77
C TYR A 239 2.82 -9.39 20.69
N PRO A 240 2.62 -8.52 21.69
CA PRO A 240 3.71 -8.07 22.56
C PRO A 240 4.49 -9.22 23.23
N LYS A 241 3.79 -10.29 23.60
CA LYS A 241 4.43 -11.49 24.21
C LYS A 241 5.18 -12.37 23.21
N MET A 242 5.02 -12.12 21.91
CA MET A 242 5.72 -12.81 20.82
C MET A 242 6.98 -12.05 20.37
N LEU A 243 7.26 -10.88 20.94
CA LEU A 243 8.49 -10.15 20.67
C LEU A 243 9.68 -10.75 21.41
N ALA A 244 10.84 -10.70 20.79
CA ALA A 244 12.11 -10.90 21.47
C ALA A 244 12.36 -9.77 22.48
N PRO A 245 13.22 -9.95 23.50
CA PRO A 245 13.69 -8.84 24.32
C PRO A 245 14.26 -7.71 23.43
N GLY A 246 13.82 -6.46 23.65
CA GLY A 246 14.17 -5.31 22.78
C GLY A 246 13.58 -5.39 21.38
N GLY A 247 12.62 -6.29 21.10
CA GLY A 247 11.94 -6.42 19.83
C GLY A 247 10.97 -5.26 19.54
N LEU A 248 10.86 -4.88 18.28
CA LEU A 248 10.08 -3.76 17.79
C LEU A 248 8.63 -4.17 17.50
N LEU A 249 7.66 -3.38 17.95
CA LEU A 249 6.28 -3.38 17.46
C LEU A 249 6.03 -2.06 16.74
N LEU A 250 5.57 -2.10 15.49
CA LEU A 250 5.42 -0.92 14.64
C LEU A 250 4.13 -1.01 13.83
N TYR A 251 3.29 -0.01 13.98
CA TYR A 251 1.99 0.10 13.29
C TYR A 251 1.89 1.39 12.48
N GLU A 252 1.33 1.32 11.28
CA GLU A 252 0.75 2.48 10.62
C GLU A 252 -0.59 2.83 11.27
N THR A 253 -0.95 4.12 11.31
CA THR A 253 -2.18 4.63 11.91
C THR A 253 -2.80 5.74 11.06
N GLY A 254 -4.11 5.93 11.23
CA GLY A 254 -4.75 7.17 10.78
C GLY A 254 -4.21 8.39 11.53
N GLU A 255 -4.35 9.57 10.92
CA GLU A 255 -3.76 10.83 11.40
C GLU A 255 -4.15 11.17 12.84
N GLU A 256 -5.39 10.89 13.24
CA GLU A 256 -5.93 11.22 14.56
C GLU A 256 -5.77 10.08 15.59
N GLN A 257 -5.24 8.92 15.18
CA GLN A 257 -5.20 7.72 16.03
C GLN A 257 -3.89 7.55 16.79
N GLY A 258 -2.85 8.30 16.45
CA GLY A 258 -1.50 8.11 17.00
C GLY A 258 -1.45 8.03 18.53
N GLU A 259 -2.07 8.97 19.23
CA GLU A 259 -2.07 9.00 20.70
C GLU A 259 -2.83 7.81 21.32
N ALA A 260 -3.97 7.45 20.75
CA ALA A 260 -4.75 6.30 21.21
C ALA A 260 -3.99 4.99 21.04
N VAL A 261 -3.31 4.81 19.89
CA VAL A 261 -2.49 3.63 19.62
C VAL A 261 -1.26 3.61 20.51
N ALA A 262 -0.58 4.75 20.72
CA ALA A 262 0.55 4.85 21.65
C ALA A 262 0.16 4.45 23.09
N ALA A 263 -0.99 4.90 23.56
CA ALA A 263 -1.52 4.49 24.87
C ALA A 263 -1.79 2.97 24.95
N LEU A 264 -2.26 2.35 23.86
CA LEU A 264 -2.43 0.89 23.79
C LEU A 264 -1.10 0.15 23.86
N LEU A 265 -0.04 0.62 23.19
CA LEU A 265 1.30 0.05 23.27
C LEU A 265 1.88 0.15 24.69
N GLN A 266 1.75 1.32 25.32
CA GLN A 266 2.19 1.54 26.71
C GLN A 266 1.46 0.61 27.69
N LYS A 267 0.14 0.48 27.54
CA LYS A 267 -0.68 -0.44 28.34
C LYS A 267 -0.28 -1.90 28.16
N ALA A 268 0.18 -2.27 26.95
CA ALA A 268 0.71 -3.60 26.64
C ALA A 268 2.13 -3.86 27.22
N GLY A 269 2.73 -2.87 27.89
CA GLY A 269 4.04 -2.98 28.53
C GLY A 269 5.23 -2.67 27.64
N LEU A 270 4.98 -2.11 26.44
CA LEU A 270 6.06 -1.67 25.55
C LEU A 270 6.70 -0.39 26.08
N ARG A 271 7.99 -0.25 25.83
CA ARG A 271 8.82 0.88 26.24
C ARG A 271 9.20 1.74 25.05
N GLU A 272 9.69 2.95 25.32
CA GLU A 272 10.13 3.92 24.30
C GLU A 272 9.07 4.13 23.19
N VAL A 273 7.80 4.18 23.60
CA VAL A 273 6.71 4.38 22.66
C VAL A 273 6.82 5.76 22.03
N ARG A 274 6.81 5.79 20.69
CA ARG A 274 6.96 7.01 19.89
C ARG A 274 5.92 7.04 18.78
N ILE A 275 5.47 8.26 18.49
CA ILE A 275 4.65 8.56 17.31
C ILE A 275 5.58 9.17 16.26
N LEU A 276 5.67 8.53 15.11
CA LEU A 276 6.43 9.04 13.97
C LEU A 276 5.50 9.84 13.07
N ARG A 277 6.02 10.97 12.60
CA ARG A 277 5.29 11.88 11.71
C ARG A 277 5.85 11.80 10.31
N ASP A 278 4.99 11.98 9.32
CA ASP A 278 5.40 12.10 7.92
C ASP A 278 6.07 13.46 7.62
N ALA A 279 6.46 13.67 6.37
CA ALA A 279 7.10 14.91 5.92
C ALA A 279 6.20 16.16 6.07
N TYR A 280 4.89 15.96 6.22
CA TYR A 280 3.91 17.05 6.44
C TYR A 280 3.61 17.27 7.93
N GLY A 281 4.27 16.51 8.82
CA GLY A 281 4.08 16.60 10.26
C GLY A 281 2.87 15.83 10.79
N GLN A 282 2.20 15.02 9.97
CA GLN A 282 1.06 14.22 10.38
C GLN A 282 1.50 12.90 11.04
N PRO A 283 0.87 12.46 12.15
CA PRO A 283 1.12 11.14 12.72
C PRO A 283 0.81 10.05 11.69
N ARG A 284 1.77 9.14 11.46
CA ARG A 284 1.58 8.02 10.52
C ARG A 284 1.94 6.68 11.11
N ASN A 285 2.92 6.64 11.98
CA ASN A 285 3.34 5.38 12.57
C ASN A 285 3.48 5.50 14.08
N VAL A 286 3.18 4.42 14.80
CA VAL A 286 3.42 4.30 16.23
C VAL A 286 4.28 3.07 16.47
N LEU A 287 5.37 3.24 17.19
CA LEU A 287 6.27 2.16 17.55
C LEU A 287 6.49 2.05 19.07
N GLY A 288 6.91 0.89 19.50
CA GLY A 288 7.38 0.63 20.84
C GLY A 288 8.23 -0.64 20.89
N TYR A 289 9.03 -0.79 21.94
CA TYR A 289 9.95 -1.92 22.09
C TYR A 289 9.54 -2.80 23.27
N ALA A 290 9.66 -4.11 23.11
CA ALA A 290 9.56 -5.04 24.22
C ALA A 290 10.65 -4.72 25.26
N PRO A 291 10.38 -4.91 26.58
CA PRO A 291 11.42 -4.77 27.60
C PRO A 291 12.62 -5.66 27.29
N GLU A 292 13.83 -5.13 27.54
CA GLU A 292 15.01 -5.98 27.63
C GLU A 292 14.83 -7.01 28.74
N LYS A 293 15.48 -8.18 28.66
CA LYS A 293 15.46 -9.10 29.79
C LYS A 293 16.07 -8.41 31.00
N PRO A 294 15.49 -8.61 32.21
CA PRO A 294 16.09 -8.11 33.44
C PRO A 294 17.47 -8.72 33.71
#